data_da58e9720d27322a1e03c1f91b9a46f4
#
_entry.id   da58e9720d27322a1e03c1f91b9a46f4
#
_cell.length_a   1.000
_cell.length_b   1.000
_cell.length_c   1.000
_cell.angle_alpha   90.00
_cell.angle_beta   90.00
_cell.angle_gamma   90.00
#
_symmetry.space_group_name_H-M   'P 1'
#
loop_
_entity.id
_entity.type
_entity.pdbx_description
1 polymer ?
#
loop_
_entity_poly.entity_id
_entity_poly.type
_entity_poly.pdbx_seq_one_letter_code
_entity_poly.pdbx_strand_id
1 'polypeptide(L)'
;RDAQESRGLGDVYKRQPIAVAAYSYMSLVPVIQPPIMKALTTKKERLVRMPQLRPVTKIEKILFPIIVTLVVVLILPTTAPLVGMLMLGNLFRECGVVKQLTETASNALMYIVVILLGTSVGASTSAEAFLKLSTLKIVFLGLVAFAVGTAAGVLFGKLMCWATKGKVNPLIGSAGVSAVPMAARVSQKVGSQYDPTNFLLMNAMGPNVAGVIGTAVAAGTFLAIFGI
;
A
#
# COMPACT_ATOMS: atom_id res chain seq x y z
N ARG A 1 -26.30 4.42 -27.91
CA ARG A 1 -24.92 3.86 -27.94
C ARG A 1 -23.92 4.99 -27.73
N ASP A 2 -23.98 6.08 -28.51
CA ASP A 2 -23.02 7.19 -28.44
C ASP A 2 -23.05 7.97 -27.10
N ALA A 3 -24.23 8.06 -26.47
CA ALA A 3 -24.35 8.72 -25.15
C ALA A 3 -23.72 7.92 -23.98
N GLN A 4 -23.65 6.60 -24.13
CA GLN A 4 -23.01 5.72 -23.13
C GLN A 4 -21.49 5.67 -23.31
N GLU A 5 -21.01 5.71 -24.57
CA GLU A 5 -19.58 5.81 -24.89
C GLU A 5 -19.03 7.19 -24.51
N SER A 6 -19.78 8.27 -24.73
CA SER A 6 -19.37 9.62 -24.33
C SER A 6 -19.33 9.79 -22.81
N ARG A 7 -20.22 9.11 -22.05
CA ARG A 7 -20.14 9.08 -20.57
C ARG A 7 -18.91 8.31 -20.10
N GLY A 8 -18.60 7.14 -20.69
CA GLY A 8 -17.42 6.35 -20.37
C GLY A 8 -16.12 7.10 -20.61
N LEU A 9 -15.98 7.75 -21.75
CA LEU A 9 -14.82 8.59 -22.08
C LEU A 9 -14.70 9.81 -21.15
N GLY A 10 -15.81 10.46 -20.84
CA GLY A 10 -15.83 11.59 -19.91
C GLY A 10 -15.42 11.20 -18.48
N ASP A 11 -15.80 10.01 -18.02
CA ASP A 11 -15.41 9.47 -16.71
C ASP A 11 -13.93 9.09 -16.66
N VAL A 12 -13.40 8.49 -17.72
CA VAL A 12 -11.97 8.23 -17.86
C VAL A 12 -11.16 9.53 -17.82
N TYR A 13 -11.58 10.56 -18.54
CA TYR A 13 -10.91 11.85 -18.55
C TYR A 13 -10.93 12.56 -17.18
N LYS A 14 -11.99 12.39 -16.40
CA LYS A 14 -12.10 12.95 -15.02
C LYS A 14 -11.24 12.18 -14.01
N ARG A 15 -11.00 10.88 -14.22
CA ARG A 15 -10.22 10.03 -13.30
C ARG A 15 -8.71 10.12 -13.52
N GLN A 16 -8.25 10.51 -14.70
CA GLN A 16 -6.82 10.63 -15.03
C GLN A 16 -6.04 11.60 -14.13
N PRO A 17 -6.51 12.82 -13.85
CA PRO A 17 -5.81 13.74 -12.95
C PRO A 17 -5.66 13.20 -11.52
N ILE A 18 -6.61 12.36 -11.07
CA ILE A 18 -6.58 11.72 -9.75
C ILE A 18 -5.47 10.67 -9.69
N ALA A 19 -5.29 9.88 -10.75
CA ALA A 19 -4.21 8.90 -10.82
C ALA A 19 -2.82 9.56 -10.79
N VAL A 20 -2.63 10.64 -11.56
CA VAL A 20 -1.39 11.42 -11.58
C VAL A 20 -1.11 12.02 -10.20
N ALA A 21 -2.15 12.58 -9.55
CA ALA A 21 -2.07 13.10 -8.19
C ALA A 21 -1.63 12.00 -7.20
N ALA A 22 -2.24 10.79 -7.29
CA ALA A 22 -1.93 9.66 -6.45
C ALA A 22 -0.46 9.23 -6.57
N TYR A 23 0.07 9.09 -7.79
CA TYR A 23 1.49 8.77 -7.99
C TYR A 23 2.41 9.88 -7.48
N SER A 24 2.03 11.14 -7.62
CA SER A 24 2.81 12.29 -7.16
C SER A 24 2.99 12.28 -5.65
N TYR A 25 1.92 12.10 -4.86
CA TYR A 25 2.06 12.06 -3.41
C TYR A 25 2.67 10.76 -2.89
N MET A 26 2.52 9.63 -3.59
CA MET A 26 3.21 8.38 -3.23
C MET A 26 4.74 8.52 -3.32
N SER A 27 5.24 9.27 -4.30
CA SER A 27 6.69 9.52 -4.43
C SER A 27 7.27 10.35 -3.27
N LEU A 28 6.41 11.11 -2.58
CA LEU A 28 6.79 11.94 -1.43
C LEU A 28 6.79 11.19 -0.09
N VAL A 29 6.37 9.93 -0.07
CA VAL A 29 6.37 9.08 1.14
C VAL A 29 7.70 9.08 1.89
N PRO A 30 8.87 8.92 1.24
CA PRO A 30 10.16 8.96 1.92
C PRO A 30 10.51 10.30 2.57
N VAL A 31 9.83 11.37 2.15
CA VAL A 31 10.03 12.72 2.69
C VAL A 31 9.06 13.01 3.82
N ILE A 32 7.80 12.59 3.68
CA ILE A 32 6.71 12.90 4.63
C ILE A 32 6.75 12.02 5.87
N GLN A 33 7.00 10.73 5.70
CA GLN A 33 6.93 9.77 6.82
C GLN A 33 8.00 9.98 7.90
N PRO A 34 9.30 10.17 7.57
CA PRO A 34 10.34 10.25 8.60
C PRO A 34 10.14 11.34 9.65
N PRO A 35 9.76 12.60 9.30
CA PRO A 35 9.50 13.63 10.31
C PRO A 35 8.33 13.27 11.22
N ILE A 36 7.24 12.71 10.67
CA ILE A 36 6.06 12.30 11.45
C ILE A 36 6.43 11.17 12.41
N MET A 37 7.14 10.16 11.93
CA MET A 37 7.62 9.05 12.74
C MET A 37 8.51 9.53 13.89
N LYS A 38 9.43 10.46 13.59
CA LYS A 38 10.34 11.04 14.59
C LYS A 38 9.61 11.93 15.59
N ALA A 39 8.60 12.66 15.19
CA ALA A 39 7.81 13.50 16.09
C ALA A 39 6.95 12.66 17.06
N LEU A 40 6.37 11.57 16.57
CA LEU A 40 5.44 10.74 17.34
C LEU A 40 6.10 9.65 18.17
N THR A 41 7.37 9.32 17.95
CA THR A 41 8.07 8.25 18.70
C THR A 41 9.24 8.78 19.50
N THR A 42 9.49 8.17 20.65
CA THR A 42 10.66 8.45 21.49
C THR A 42 11.89 7.66 21.02
N LYS A 43 13.09 8.10 21.43
CA LYS A 43 14.34 7.37 21.12
C LYS A 43 14.30 5.92 21.65
N LYS A 44 13.74 5.71 22.84
CA LYS A 44 13.61 4.38 23.46
C LYS A 44 12.71 3.46 22.63
N GLU A 45 11.58 3.97 22.16
CA GLU A 45 10.64 3.21 21.33
C GLU A 45 11.23 2.80 19.96
N ARG A 46 12.10 3.66 19.39
CA ARG A 46 12.76 3.36 18.09
C ARG A 46 13.83 2.27 18.21
N LEU A 47 14.40 2.08 19.40
CA LEU A 47 15.41 1.07 19.69
C LEU A 47 14.80 -0.29 20.02
N VAL A 48 13.47 -0.41 20.11
CA VAL A 48 12.81 -1.69 20.37
C VAL A 48 13.16 -2.69 19.27
N ARG A 49 13.79 -3.79 19.65
CA ARG A 49 14.10 -4.91 18.75
C ARG A 49 12.93 -5.89 18.77
N MET A 50 12.46 -6.21 17.58
CA MET A 50 11.39 -7.20 17.46
C MET A 50 11.96 -8.60 17.42
N PRO A 51 11.32 -9.58 18.11
CA PRO A 51 11.72 -10.97 18.00
C PRO A 51 11.54 -11.46 16.56
N GLN A 52 12.32 -12.46 16.20
CA GLN A 52 12.21 -13.09 14.90
C GLN A 52 10.79 -13.65 14.71
N LEU A 53 10.23 -13.48 13.53
CA LEU A 53 8.90 -14.00 13.21
C LEU A 53 8.90 -15.53 13.32
N ARG A 54 7.78 -16.11 13.79
CA ARG A 54 7.64 -17.56 13.86
C ARG A 54 7.81 -18.20 12.48
N PRO A 55 8.43 -19.36 12.37
CA PRO A 55 8.43 -20.09 11.12
C PRO A 55 6.99 -20.47 10.75
N VAL A 56 6.60 -20.13 9.52
CA VAL A 56 5.28 -20.42 8.96
C VAL A 56 5.39 -21.66 8.08
N THR A 57 4.46 -22.60 8.25
CA THR A 57 4.45 -23.84 7.46
C THR A 57 4.09 -23.57 6.00
N LYS A 58 4.50 -24.45 5.09
CA LYS A 58 4.17 -24.31 3.66
C LYS A 58 2.65 -24.31 3.41
N ILE A 59 1.91 -25.11 4.17
CA ILE A 59 0.45 -25.19 4.08
C ILE A 59 -0.19 -23.84 4.46
N GLU A 60 0.24 -23.24 5.58
CA GLU A 60 -0.26 -21.92 5.99
C GLU A 60 -0.02 -20.85 4.91
N LYS A 61 1.14 -20.87 4.26
CA LYS A 61 1.49 -19.93 3.18
C LYS A 61 0.63 -20.08 1.93
N ILE A 62 0.25 -21.33 1.61
CA ILE A 62 -0.63 -21.62 0.46
C ILE A 62 -2.10 -21.32 0.79
N LEU A 63 -2.56 -21.67 1.99
CA LEU A 63 -3.95 -21.44 2.40
C LEU A 63 -4.26 -19.96 2.62
N PHE A 64 -3.31 -19.18 3.10
CA PHE A 64 -3.50 -17.75 3.39
C PHE A 64 -4.09 -16.96 2.20
N PRO A 65 -3.50 -16.97 1.00
CA PRO A 65 -4.04 -16.22 -0.13
C PRO A 65 -5.43 -16.72 -0.58
N ILE A 66 -5.69 -18.02 -0.47
CA ILE A 66 -6.98 -18.60 -0.82
C ILE A 66 -8.07 -18.12 0.15
N ILE A 67 -7.81 -18.24 1.46
CA ILE A 67 -8.76 -17.85 2.50
C ILE A 67 -9.02 -16.34 2.45
N VAL A 68 -7.97 -15.53 2.34
CA VAL A 68 -8.12 -14.06 2.26
C VAL A 68 -8.95 -13.67 1.03
N THR A 69 -8.67 -14.25 -0.13
CA THR A 69 -9.44 -13.96 -1.35
C THR A 69 -10.91 -14.32 -1.17
N LEU A 70 -11.20 -15.53 -0.69
CA LEU A 70 -12.58 -15.98 -0.49
C LEU A 70 -13.32 -15.08 0.49
N VAL A 71 -12.75 -14.81 1.66
CA VAL A 71 -13.41 -14.00 2.70
C VAL A 71 -13.65 -12.57 2.20
N VAL A 72 -12.64 -11.93 1.63
CA VAL A 72 -12.74 -10.52 1.21
C VAL A 72 -13.70 -10.38 0.02
N VAL A 73 -13.59 -11.25 -0.98
CA VAL A 73 -14.44 -11.17 -2.19
C VAL A 73 -15.91 -11.53 -1.90
N LEU A 74 -16.16 -12.45 -0.97
CA LEU A 74 -17.54 -12.77 -0.56
C LEU A 74 -18.21 -11.60 0.18
N ILE A 75 -17.43 -10.84 0.97
CA ILE A 75 -17.95 -9.66 1.68
C ILE A 75 -18.07 -8.46 0.72
N LEU A 76 -17.07 -8.25 -0.13
CA LEU A 76 -16.97 -7.11 -1.05
C LEU A 76 -16.54 -7.55 -2.45
N PRO A 77 -17.47 -7.99 -3.32
CA PRO A 77 -17.16 -8.49 -4.66
C PRO A 77 -16.38 -7.50 -5.54
N THR A 78 -16.57 -6.20 -5.33
CA THR A 78 -15.89 -5.13 -6.07
C THR A 78 -14.37 -5.10 -5.87
N THR A 79 -13.87 -5.74 -4.82
CA THR A 79 -12.42 -5.83 -4.52
C THR A 79 -11.74 -7.00 -5.23
N ALA A 80 -12.49 -7.89 -5.86
CA ALA A 80 -11.98 -9.12 -6.47
C ALA A 80 -10.80 -8.92 -7.43
N PRO A 81 -10.79 -7.94 -8.35
CA PRO A 81 -9.65 -7.76 -9.26
C PRO A 81 -8.35 -7.43 -8.52
N LEU A 82 -8.40 -6.55 -7.52
CA LEU A 82 -7.21 -6.09 -6.81
C LEU A 82 -6.69 -7.13 -5.82
N VAL A 83 -7.56 -7.60 -4.92
CA VAL A 83 -7.20 -8.58 -3.89
C VAL A 83 -6.92 -9.94 -4.52
N GLY A 84 -7.72 -10.36 -5.51
CA GLY A 84 -7.54 -11.62 -6.23
C GLY A 84 -6.19 -11.68 -6.93
N MET A 85 -5.80 -10.65 -7.68
CA MET A 85 -4.50 -10.63 -8.38
C MET A 85 -3.31 -10.57 -7.42
N LEU A 86 -3.42 -9.81 -6.32
CA LEU A 86 -2.40 -9.78 -5.28
C LEU A 86 -2.19 -11.16 -4.66
N MET A 87 -3.29 -11.82 -4.30
CA MET A 87 -3.25 -13.14 -3.66
C MET A 87 -2.88 -14.25 -4.63
N LEU A 88 -3.27 -14.14 -5.91
CA LEU A 88 -2.83 -15.07 -6.96
C LEU A 88 -1.31 -15.02 -7.15
N GLY A 89 -0.71 -13.82 -7.19
CA GLY A 89 0.73 -13.66 -7.26
C GLY A 89 1.44 -14.26 -6.03
N ASN A 90 0.88 -14.09 -4.84
CA ASN A 90 1.39 -14.72 -3.63
C ASN A 90 1.28 -16.26 -3.68
N LEU A 91 0.16 -16.78 -4.19
CA LEU A 91 -0.04 -18.23 -4.37
C LEU A 91 0.99 -18.82 -5.35
N PHE A 92 1.24 -18.17 -6.48
CA PHE A 92 2.26 -18.62 -7.44
C PHE A 92 3.64 -18.73 -6.79
N ARG A 93 3.99 -17.75 -5.97
CA ARG A 93 5.26 -17.72 -5.26
C ARG A 93 5.38 -18.84 -4.21
N GLU A 94 4.36 -19.00 -3.38
CA GLU A 94 4.43 -19.90 -2.22
C GLU A 94 4.15 -21.37 -2.55
N CYS A 95 3.41 -21.67 -3.62
CA CYS A 95 3.18 -23.08 -4.03
C CYS A 95 4.47 -23.73 -4.56
N GLY A 96 5.36 -22.95 -5.19
CA GLY A 96 6.65 -23.41 -5.69
C GLY A 96 6.60 -24.35 -6.91
N VAL A 97 5.40 -24.63 -7.44
CA VAL A 97 5.20 -25.53 -8.60
C VAL A 97 5.36 -24.77 -9.91
N VAL A 98 4.92 -23.52 -9.94
CA VAL A 98 4.87 -22.68 -11.15
C VAL A 98 5.96 -21.61 -11.16
N LYS A 99 7.21 -22.00 -10.95
CA LYS A 99 8.34 -21.05 -10.87
C LYS A 99 8.47 -20.15 -12.08
N GLN A 100 8.30 -20.68 -13.29
CA GLN A 100 8.37 -19.91 -14.54
C GLN A 100 7.27 -18.84 -14.63
N LEU A 101 6.05 -19.13 -14.17
CA LEU A 101 4.98 -18.13 -14.11
C LEU A 101 5.30 -17.04 -13.11
N THR A 102 5.87 -17.41 -11.96
CA THR A 102 6.31 -16.45 -10.93
C THR A 102 7.40 -15.54 -11.47
N GLU A 103 8.39 -16.07 -12.14
CA GLU A 103 9.48 -15.29 -12.77
C GLU A 103 8.96 -14.38 -13.87
N THR A 104 8.09 -14.89 -14.75
CA THR A 104 7.48 -14.10 -15.82
C THR A 104 6.63 -12.97 -15.27
N ALA A 105 5.79 -13.24 -14.27
CA ALA A 105 4.93 -12.24 -13.63
C ALA A 105 5.75 -11.18 -12.89
N SER A 106 6.81 -11.58 -12.19
CA SER A 106 7.63 -10.67 -11.37
C SER A 106 8.61 -9.82 -12.20
N ASN A 107 8.96 -10.25 -13.39
CA ASN A 107 9.93 -9.56 -14.25
C ASN A 107 9.29 -9.07 -15.54
N ALA A 108 9.10 -9.94 -16.54
CA ALA A 108 8.67 -9.53 -17.87
C ALA A 108 7.30 -8.83 -17.87
N LEU A 109 6.29 -9.47 -17.29
CA LEU A 109 4.94 -8.91 -17.22
C LEU A 109 4.91 -7.62 -16.41
N MET A 110 5.59 -7.58 -15.27
CA MET A 110 5.69 -6.39 -14.43
C MET A 110 6.29 -5.21 -15.22
N TYR A 111 7.38 -5.41 -15.94
CA TYR A 111 7.99 -4.34 -16.72
C TYR A 111 7.11 -3.88 -17.88
N ILE A 112 6.45 -4.80 -18.59
CA ILE A 112 5.49 -4.46 -19.65
C ILE A 112 4.37 -3.60 -19.07
N VAL A 113 3.76 -4.02 -17.96
CA VAL A 113 2.68 -3.27 -17.32
C VAL A 113 3.16 -1.90 -16.83
N VAL A 114 4.35 -1.80 -16.26
CA VAL A 114 4.94 -0.53 -15.80
C VAL A 114 5.19 0.43 -16.98
N ILE A 115 5.69 -0.08 -18.11
CA ILE A 115 5.90 0.73 -19.32
C ILE A 115 4.56 1.25 -19.84
N LEU A 116 3.56 0.38 -20.00
CA LEU A 116 2.23 0.75 -20.50
C LEU A 116 1.55 1.73 -19.56
N LEU A 117 1.60 1.48 -18.24
CA LEU A 117 1.04 2.36 -17.23
C LEU A 117 1.74 3.73 -17.23
N GLY A 118 3.07 3.74 -17.19
CA GLY A 118 3.85 4.97 -17.17
C GLY A 118 3.63 5.81 -18.43
N THR A 119 3.58 5.16 -19.61
CA THR A 119 3.30 5.83 -20.88
C THR A 119 1.86 6.39 -20.91
N SER A 120 0.87 5.60 -20.53
CA SER A 120 -0.54 6.05 -20.47
C SER A 120 -0.73 7.21 -19.52
N VAL A 121 -0.20 7.12 -18.30
CA VAL A 121 -0.28 8.18 -17.30
C VAL A 121 0.48 9.42 -17.76
N GLY A 122 1.69 9.25 -18.30
CA GLY A 122 2.49 10.36 -18.83
C GLY A 122 1.80 11.07 -20.00
N ALA A 123 1.26 10.33 -20.95
CA ALA A 123 0.54 10.86 -22.10
C ALA A 123 -0.74 11.62 -21.71
N SER A 124 -1.38 11.20 -20.61
CA SER A 124 -2.58 11.86 -20.09
C SER A 124 -2.28 13.09 -19.23
N THR A 125 -1.01 13.32 -18.86
CA THR A 125 -0.60 14.45 -18.03
C THR A 125 -0.43 15.70 -18.88
N SER A 126 -1.47 16.53 -18.97
CA SER A 126 -1.36 17.88 -19.55
C SER A 126 -1.14 18.92 -18.45
N ALA A 127 -0.40 20.00 -18.80
CA ALA A 127 -0.17 21.09 -17.88
C ALA A 127 -1.50 21.71 -17.40
N GLU A 128 -2.48 21.86 -18.31
CA GLU A 128 -3.80 22.36 -17.99
C GLU A 128 -4.56 21.48 -16.99
N ALA A 129 -4.48 20.16 -17.12
CA ALA A 129 -5.17 19.24 -16.21
C ALA A 129 -4.48 19.19 -14.83
N PHE A 130 -3.14 19.24 -14.81
CA PHE A 130 -2.38 19.16 -13.56
C PHE A 130 -2.41 20.47 -12.76
N LEU A 131 -2.36 21.62 -13.42
CA LEU A 131 -2.34 22.93 -12.78
C LEU A 131 -3.76 23.47 -12.42
N LYS A 132 -4.82 22.73 -12.72
CA LYS A 132 -6.16 23.08 -12.26
C LYS A 132 -6.20 23.11 -10.73
N LEU A 133 -6.85 24.14 -10.19
CA LEU A 133 -7.00 24.29 -8.74
C LEU A 133 -7.65 23.06 -8.08
N SER A 134 -8.57 22.40 -8.79
CA SER A 134 -9.19 21.15 -8.34
C SER A 134 -8.17 20.01 -8.17
N THR A 135 -7.27 19.84 -9.12
CA THR A 135 -6.20 18.82 -9.07
C THR A 135 -5.22 19.11 -7.94
N LEU A 136 -4.80 20.37 -7.79
CA LEU A 136 -3.92 20.79 -6.70
C LEU A 136 -4.55 20.55 -5.32
N LYS A 137 -5.88 20.81 -5.17
CA LYS A 137 -6.61 20.47 -3.94
C LYS A 137 -6.61 18.97 -3.67
N ILE A 138 -6.75 18.12 -4.68
CA ILE A 138 -6.70 16.65 -4.54
C ILE A 138 -5.30 16.20 -4.11
N VAL A 139 -4.24 16.75 -4.72
CA VAL A 139 -2.84 16.46 -4.33
C VAL A 139 -2.61 16.85 -2.88
N PHE A 140 -3.00 18.05 -2.49
CA PHE A 140 -2.86 18.53 -1.11
C PHE A 140 -3.63 17.66 -0.11
N LEU A 141 -4.89 17.34 -0.44
CA LEU A 141 -5.72 16.47 0.40
C LEU A 141 -5.11 15.06 0.54
N GLY A 142 -4.56 14.52 -0.56
CA GLY A 142 -3.85 13.25 -0.56
C GLY A 142 -2.60 13.27 0.34
N LEU A 143 -1.82 14.36 0.31
CA LEU A 143 -0.68 14.55 1.21
C LEU A 143 -1.10 14.58 2.68
N VAL A 144 -2.15 15.33 2.99
CA VAL A 144 -2.69 15.41 4.36
C VAL A 144 -3.22 14.05 4.81
N ALA A 145 -3.99 13.37 3.97
CA ALA A 145 -4.50 12.03 4.26
C ALA A 145 -3.36 11.03 4.51
N PHE A 146 -2.28 11.10 3.72
CA PHE A 146 -1.10 10.26 3.90
C PHE A 146 -0.34 10.55 5.20
N ALA A 147 -0.23 11.83 5.56
CA ALA A 147 0.37 12.25 6.83
C ALA A 147 -0.46 11.77 8.03
N VAL A 148 -1.79 11.95 7.97
CA VAL A 148 -2.71 11.47 9.02
C VAL A 148 -2.69 9.95 9.11
N GLY A 149 -2.72 9.24 7.99
CA GLY A 149 -2.62 7.78 7.96
C GLY A 149 -1.31 7.27 8.56
N THR A 150 -0.18 7.92 8.25
CA THR A 150 1.11 7.61 8.85
C THR A 150 1.10 7.86 10.37
N ALA A 151 0.56 8.98 10.80
CA ALA A 151 0.45 9.33 12.22
C ALA A 151 -0.43 8.32 12.97
N ALA A 152 -1.61 8.00 12.45
CA ALA A 152 -2.51 7.01 13.02
C ALA A 152 -1.86 5.63 13.11
N GLY A 153 -1.16 5.20 12.05
CA GLY A 153 -0.43 3.94 12.04
C GLY A 153 0.66 3.88 13.11
N VAL A 154 1.45 4.93 13.26
CA VAL A 154 2.48 5.03 14.32
C VAL A 154 1.85 5.01 15.70
N LEU A 155 0.76 5.74 15.92
CA LEU A 155 0.05 5.74 17.20
C LEU A 155 -0.52 4.35 17.53
N PHE A 156 -1.07 3.65 16.55
CA PHE A 156 -1.50 2.26 16.71
C PHE A 156 -0.32 1.34 17.02
N GLY A 157 0.83 1.54 16.35
CA GLY A 157 2.07 0.85 16.67
C GLY A 157 2.54 1.11 18.12
N LYS A 158 2.37 2.34 18.64
CA LYS A 158 2.65 2.66 20.06
C LYS A 158 1.69 1.94 21.00
N LEU A 159 0.42 1.89 20.65
CA LEU A 159 -0.58 1.14 21.43
C LEU A 159 -0.20 -0.35 21.50
N MET A 160 0.20 -0.94 20.38
CA MET A 160 0.70 -2.31 20.33
C MET A 160 2.00 -2.49 21.13
N CYS A 161 2.92 -1.54 21.06
CA CYS A 161 4.15 -1.54 21.85
C CYS A 161 3.83 -1.56 23.35
N TRP A 162 2.91 -0.72 23.78
CA TRP A 162 2.44 -0.69 25.18
C TRP A 162 1.74 -1.98 25.58
N ALA A 163 0.80 -2.47 24.79
CA ALA A 163 0.07 -3.71 25.05
C ALA A 163 0.98 -4.95 25.10
N THR A 164 2.03 -4.98 24.30
CA THR A 164 3.01 -6.08 24.24
C THR A 164 4.22 -5.89 25.17
N LYS A 165 4.18 -4.88 26.06
CA LYS A 165 5.27 -4.57 27.00
C LYS A 165 6.62 -4.37 26.28
N GLY A 166 6.62 -3.63 25.17
CA GLY A 166 7.83 -3.25 24.44
C GLY A 166 8.35 -4.29 23.45
N LYS A 167 7.55 -5.28 23.03
CA LYS A 167 7.96 -6.29 22.03
C LYS A 167 7.74 -5.83 20.58
N VAL A 168 6.88 -4.85 20.34
CA VAL A 168 6.57 -4.32 19.01
C VAL A 168 7.18 -2.93 18.85
N ASN A 169 7.94 -2.72 17.79
CA ASN A 169 8.50 -1.42 17.49
C ASN A 169 7.43 -0.52 16.83
N PRO A 170 7.11 0.65 17.39
CA PRO A 170 6.07 1.53 16.84
C PRO A 170 6.33 2.02 15.41
N LEU A 171 7.59 2.03 14.97
CA LEU A 171 7.94 2.46 13.62
C LEU A 171 7.28 1.61 12.53
N ILE A 172 7.01 0.31 12.79
CA ILE A 172 6.36 -0.55 11.79
C ILE A 172 4.92 -0.12 11.48
N GLY A 173 4.28 0.57 12.41
CA GLY A 173 2.93 1.10 12.22
C GLY A 173 2.85 2.13 11.08
N SER A 174 3.92 2.89 10.83
CA SER A 174 3.97 3.82 9.69
C SER A 174 3.87 3.12 8.34
N ALA A 175 4.16 1.82 8.28
CA ALA A 175 4.04 1.02 7.06
C ALA A 175 2.59 0.61 6.75
N GLY A 176 1.62 0.85 7.64
CA GLY A 176 0.21 0.53 7.45
C GLY A 176 -0.51 1.34 6.36
N VAL A 177 0.21 2.15 5.61
CA VAL A 177 -0.28 2.87 4.43
C VAL A 177 -0.07 2.05 3.16
N SER A 178 -0.89 2.28 2.13
CA SER A 178 -0.92 1.46 0.90
C SER A 178 0.27 1.66 -0.07
N ALA A 179 1.37 2.26 0.38
CA ALA A 179 2.59 2.46 -0.44
C ALA A 179 3.55 1.27 -0.29
N VAL A 180 3.28 0.17 -0.97
CA VAL A 180 4.07 -1.07 -0.91
C VAL A 180 5.15 -1.08 -2.00
N PRO A 181 6.37 -1.47 -1.71
CA PRO A 181 7.02 -1.73 -0.41
C PRO A 181 7.69 -0.49 0.20
N MET A 182 7.40 0.70 -0.33
CA MET A 182 8.12 1.93 -0.01
C MET A 182 7.99 2.33 1.45
N ALA A 183 6.79 2.28 2.01
CA ALA A 183 6.55 2.64 3.42
C ALA A 183 7.29 1.70 4.39
N ALA A 184 7.35 0.41 4.11
CA ALA A 184 8.13 -0.54 4.89
C ALA A 184 9.64 -0.25 4.83
N ARG A 185 10.16 0.13 3.65
CA ARG A 185 11.57 0.55 3.49
C ARG A 185 11.87 1.84 4.26
N VAL A 186 10.93 2.78 4.30
CA VAL A 186 11.09 4.01 5.10
C VAL A 186 11.14 3.68 6.59
N SER A 187 10.27 2.78 7.07
CA SER A 187 10.30 2.32 8.47
C SER A 187 11.65 1.70 8.81
N GLN A 188 12.21 0.85 7.94
CA GLN A 188 13.56 0.30 8.09
C GLN A 188 14.61 1.39 8.09
N LYS A 189 14.58 2.32 7.14
CA LYS A 189 15.55 3.40 7.02
C LYS A 189 15.59 4.29 8.27
N VAL A 190 14.43 4.60 8.82
CA VAL A 190 14.36 5.38 10.08
C VAL A 190 14.86 4.57 11.26
N GLY A 191 14.49 3.28 11.36
CA GLY A 191 14.96 2.38 12.42
C GLY A 191 16.49 2.23 12.43
N SER A 192 17.08 1.99 11.27
CA SER A 192 18.54 1.81 11.12
C SER A 192 19.37 3.07 11.42
N GLN A 193 18.77 4.27 11.41
CA GLN A 193 19.45 5.50 11.87
C GLN A 193 19.72 5.49 13.37
N TYR A 194 18.97 4.71 14.15
CA TYR A 194 19.11 4.60 15.61
C TYR A 194 19.80 3.31 16.03
N ASP A 195 19.54 2.22 15.34
CA ASP A 195 20.19 0.93 15.54
C ASP A 195 20.36 0.22 14.18
N PRO A 196 21.56 0.27 13.58
CA PRO A 196 21.84 -0.36 12.29
C PRO A 196 21.62 -1.88 12.27
N THR A 197 21.65 -2.52 13.43
CA THR A 197 21.46 -3.98 13.57
C THR A 197 19.98 -4.38 13.72
N ASN A 198 19.09 -3.41 13.82
CA ASN A 198 17.64 -3.66 13.98
C ASN A 198 16.94 -3.73 12.62
N PHE A 199 16.69 -4.95 12.15
CA PHE A 199 16.03 -5.20 10.87
C PHE A 199 14.51 -5.21 11.01
N LEU A 200 13.88 -4.05 10.81
CA LEU A 200 12.43 -3.88 10.91
C LEU A 200 11.67 -4.21 9.61
N LEU A 201 12.37 -4.33 8.46
CA LEU A 201 11.73 -4.45 7.14
C LEU A 201 10.74 -5.60 7.07
N MET A 202 11.13 -6.78 7.50
CA MET A 202 10.26 -7.97 7.44
C MET A 202 9.02 -7.81 8.32
N ASN A 203 9.18 -7.20 9.49
CA ASN A 203 8.07 -6.92 10.41
C ASN A 203 7.15 -5.80 9.87
N ALA A 204 7.72 -4.81 9.17
CA ALA A 204 6.97 -3.71 8.56
C ALA A 204 6.20 -4.13 7.29
N MET A 205 6.61 -5.19 6.61
CA MET A 205 5.89 -5.70 5.43
C MET A 205 4.49 -6.23 5.77
N GLY A 206 4.29 -6.81 6.96
CA GLY A 206 2.96 -7.25 7.40
C GLY A 206 1.92 -6.12 7.42
N PRO A 207 2.12 -5.07 8.23
CA PRO A 207 1.26 -3.88 8.20
C PRO A 207 1.14 -3.23 6.82
N ASN A 208 2.21 -3.26 6.01
CA ASN A 208 2.20 -2.66 4.68
C ASN A 208 1.27 -3.39 3.71
N VAL A 209 1.32 -4.72 3.67
CA VAL A 209 0.40 -5.53 2.86
C VAL A 209 -1.04 -5.42 3.40
N ALA A 210 -1.21 -5.45 4.73
CA ALA A 210 -2.51 -5.25 5.36
C ALA A 210 -3.13 -3.88 5.00
N GLY A 211 -2.31 -2.84 4.88
CA GLY A 211 -2.73 -1.51 4.43
C GLY A 211 -3.30 -1.49 3.01
N VAL A 212 -2.74 -2.28 2.08
CA VAL A 212 -3.28 -2.42 0.71
C VAL A 212 -4.65 -3.11 0.74
N ILE A 213 -4.75 -4.23 1.47
CA ILE A 213 -6.02 -4.96 1.60
C ILE A 213 -7.08 -4.05 2.24
N GLY A 214 -6.73 -3.36 3.34
CA GLY A 214 -7.62 -2.44 4.03
C GLY A 214 -8.09 -1.28 3.15
N THR A 215 -7.20 -0.72 2.33
CA THR A 215 -7.56 0.35 1.39
C THR A 215 -8.51 -0.15 0.30
N ALA A 216 -8.28 -1.36 -0.22
CA ALA A 216 -9.16 -1.98 -1.21
C ALA A 216 -10.56 -2.24 -0.63
N VAL A 217 -10.61 -2.77 0.60
CA VAL A 217 -11.87 -3.01 1.33
C VAL A 217 -12.61 -1.69 1.59
N ALA A 218 -11.91 -0.66 2.06
CA ALA A 218 -12.49 0.66 2.28
C ALA A 218 -13.06 1.27 0.99
N ALA A 219 -12.29 1.21 -0.12
CA ALA A 219 -12.75 1.68 -1.43
C ALA A 219 -14.00 0.92 -1.89
N GLY A 220 -14.01 -0.42 -1.80
CA GLY A 220 -15.18 -1.23 -2.14
C GLY A 220 -16.40 -0.92 -1.28
N THR A 221 -16.18 -0.67 0.02
CA THR A 221 -17.26 -0.27 0.94
C THR A 221 -17.85 1.09 0.55
N PHE A 222 -17.02 2.07 0.24
CA PHE A 222 -17.50 3.38 -0.22
C PHE A 222 -18.27 3.28 -1.53
N LEU A 223 -17.79 2.49 -2.49
CA LEU A 223 -18.52 2.25 -3.74
C LEU A 223 -19.88 1.61 -3.48
N ALA A 224 -19.97 0.65 -2.57
CA ALA A 224 -21.21 -0.01 -2.21
C ALA A 224 -22.21 0.93 -1.49
N ILE A 225 -21.72 1.81 -0.60
CA ILE A 225 -22.55 2.75 0.17
C ILE A 225 -23.05 3.90 -0.72
N PHE A 226 -22.20 4.46 -1.55
CA PHE A 226 -22.51 5.65 -2.35
C PHE A 226 -23.11 5.32 -3.73
N GLY A 227 -23.18 4.02 -4.11
CA GLY A 227 -23.81 3.57 -5.36
C GLY A 227 -23.09 4.09 -6.63
N ILE A 228 -21.75 4.27 -6.56
CA ILE A 228 -20.95 4.82 -7.66
C ILE A 228 -20.35 3.67 -8.48
#